data_96d168839e0762caa318ec5fdff5eda9
#
_entry.id   96d168839e0762caa318ec5fdff5eda9
#
_cell.length_a   1.000
_cell.length_b   1.000
_cell.length_c   1.000
_cell.angle_alpha   90.00
_cell.angle_beta   90.00
_cell.angle_gamma   90.00
#
_symmetry.space_group_name_H-M   'P 1'
#
loop_
_entity.id
_entity.type
_entity.pdbx_description
1 polymer ?
#
loop_
_entity_poly.entity_id
_entity_poly.type
_entity_poly.pdbx_seq_one_letter_code
_entity_poly.pdbx_strand_id
1 'polypeptide(L)'
;IPERYYSKTDWIVFRLGEIYLNFAEAAFELNKPDSALWAVNKIRARAGMPELQSITREQIRHERKIELAFEGNRYWDVRRWRTAIQDLSHAWHGMRYKLDWATQKYYVEIVDNICGTPEPYFNEMHYYWPIAQSRTQQNPNLLPNNPGWR
;
A
#
# COMPACT_ATOMS: atom_id res chain seq x y z
N ILE A 1 6.42 -35.91 0.09
CA ILE A 1 5.70 -34.81 0.75
C ILE A 1 6.08 -33.57 -0.03
N PRO A 2 5.14 -32.86 -0.69
CA PRO A 2 5.50 -31.61 -1.35
C PRO A 2 6.06 -30.67 -0.28
N GLU A 3 7.20 -30.06 -0.58
CA GLU A 3 7.84 -29.07 0.29
C GLU A 3 6.89 -27.87 0.41
N ARG A 4 6.09 -27.85 1.46
CA ARG A 4 4.98 -26.91 1.70
C ARG A 4 5.40 -25.44 1.82
N TYR A 5 6.71 -25.17 1.89
CA TYR A 5 7.24 -23.87 2.25
C TYR A 5 8.15 -23.22 1.17
N TYR A 6 8.37 -23.90 0.05
CA TYR A 6 9.22 -23.37 -1.01
C TYR A 6 8.40 -23.16 -2.29
N SER A 7 8.12 -21.91 -2.58
CA SER A 7 7.60 -21.54 -3.90
C SER A 7 8.78 -21.52 -4.89
N LYS A 8 8.56 -22.10 -6.08
CA LYS A 8 9.48 -21.98 -7.21
C LYS A 8 9.19 -20.75 -8.08
N THR A 9 8.21 -19.94 -7.66
CA THR A 9 7.83 -18.71 -8.34
C THR A 9 8.87 -17.63 -8.00
N ASP A 10 9.39 -16.97 -9.01
CA ASP A 10 10.31 -15.86 -8.84
C ASP A 10 9.64 -14.70 -8.08
N TRP A 11 10.38 -14.08 -7.18
CA TRP A 11 9.93 -12.87 -6.52
C TRP A 11 10.08 -11.68 -7.46
N ILE A 12 8.97 -11.03 -7.78
CA ILE A 12 8.97 -9.82 -8.61
C ILE A 12 9.45 -8.65 -7.75
N VAL A 13 10.63 -8.12 -8.06
CA VAL A 13 11.20 -6.97 -7.36
C VAL A 13 10.51 -5.67 -7.84
N PHE A 14 10.35 -5.52 -9.14
CA PHE A 14 9.58 -4.44 -9.77
C PHE A 14 9.12 -4.87 -11.16
N ARG A 15 8.11 -4.19 -11.70
CA ARG A 15 7.53 -4.52 -13.00
C ARG A 15 7.05 -3.27 -13.75
N LEU A 16 6.80 -3.42 -15.04
CA LEU A 16 6.44 -2.30 -15.91
C LEU A 16 5.20 -1.51 -15.43
N GLY A 17 4.23 -2.19 -14.81
CA GLY A 17 3.07 -1.52 -14.22
C GLY A 17 3.46 -0.49 -13.16
N GLU A 18 4.42 -0.83 -12.30
CA GLU A 18 4.96 0.10 -11.31
C GLU A 18 5.66 1.29 -11.98
N ILE A 19 6.43 1.04 -13.03
CA ILE A 19 7.14 2.10 -13.76
C ILE A 19 6.14 3.10 -14.39
N TYR A 20 5.05 2.62 -14.99
CA TYR A 20 3.98 3.50 -15.48
C TYR A 20 3.35 4.34 -14.38
N LEU A 21 3.13 3.77 -13.19
CA LEU A 21 2.56 4.50 -12.06
C LEU A 21 3.54 5.51 -11.45
N ASN A 22 4.83 5.17 -11.39
CA ASN A 22 5.88 6.11 -10.98
C ASN A 22 5.95 7.29 -11.96
N PHE A 23 5.90 7.01 -13.25
CA PHE A 23 5.86 8.04 -14.29
C PHE A 23 4.59 8.89 -14.20
N ALA A 24 3.42 8.28 -14.02
CA ALA A 24 2.16 8.98 -13.89
C ALA A 24 2.17 9.97 -12.71
N GLU A 25 2.63 9.54 -11.56
CA GLU A 25 2.75 10.39 -10.37
C GLU A 25 3.73 11.55 -10.63
N ALA A 26 4.92 11.26 -11.12
CA ALA A 26 5.92 12.29 -11.42
C ALA A 26 5.42 13.30 -12.48
N ALA A 27 4.77 12.83 -13.55
CA ALA A 27 4.21 13.69 -14.57
C ALA A 27 3.11 14.60 -14.02
N PHE A 28 2.23 14.06 -13.16
CA PHE A 28 1.17 14.83 -12.52
C PHE A 28 1.74 15.95 -11.64
N GLU A 29 2.74 15.64 -10.79
CA GLU A 29 3.38 16.62 -9.92
C GLU A 29 4.15 17.70 -10.71
N LEU A 30 4.55 17.40 -11.94
CA LEU A 30 5.14 18.36 -12.89
C LEU A 30 4.11 19.12 -13.72
N ASN A 31 2.82 19.09 -13.34
CA ASN A 31 1.71 19.71 -14.09
C ASN A 31 1.61 19.24 -15.56
N LYS A 32 1.85 17.95 -15.79
CA LYS A 32 1.68 17.28 -17.09
C LYS A 32 0.57 16.22 -17.01
N PRO A 33 -0.71 16.63 -16.81
CA PRO A 33 -1.79 15.68 -16.55
C PRO A 33 -2.05 14.74 -17.75
N ASP A 34 -1.85 15.18 -18.98
CA ASP A 34 -2.05 14.34 -20.18
C ASP A 34 -1.08 13.15 -20.19
N SER A 35 0.19 13.38 -19.80
CA SER A 35 1.19 12.32 -19.70
C SER A 35 0.87 11.35 -18.58
N ALA A 36 0.39 11.86 -17.44
CA ALA A 36 -0.05 11.05 -16.32
C ALA A 36 -1.27 10.19 -16.70
N LEU A 37 -2.24 10.79 -17.37
CA LEU A 37 -3.45 10.13 -17.87
C LEU A 37 -3.10 9.00 -18.86
N TRP A 38 -2.21 9.29 -19.81
CA TRP A 38 -1.72 8.30 -20.76
C TRP A 38 -1.13 7.06 -20.05
N ALA A 39 -0.28 7.28 -19.07
CA ALA A 39 0.39 6.18 -18.35
C ALA A 39 -0.59 5.33 -17.55
N VAL A 40 -1.54 5.95 -16.86
CA VAL A 40 -2.60 5.23 -16.12
C VAL A 40 -3.49 4.45 -17.08
N ASN A 41 -3.88 5.05 -18.22
CA ASN A 41 -4.72 4.38 -19.21
C ASN A 41 -4.02 3.17 -19.87
N LYS A 42 -2.68 3.14 -19.96
CA LYS A 42 -1.94 1.92 -20.37
C LYS A 42 -2.17 0.75 -19.43
N ILE A 43 -2.22 1.00 -18.13
CA ILE A 43 -2.50 -0.03 -17.11
C ILE A 43 -3.96 -0.48 -17.23
N ARG A 44 -4.88 0.48 -17.29
CA ARG A 44 -6.32 0.21 -17.38
C ARG A 44 -6.68 -0.57 -18.64
N ALA A 45 -6.12 -0.21 -19.79
CA ALA A 45 -6.31 -0.94 -21.05
C ALA A 45 -5.84 -2.40 -20.95
N ARG A 46 -4.67 -2.64 -20.33
CA ARG A 46 -4.17 -4.00 -20.07
C ARG A 46 -5.14 -4.80 -19.19
N ALA A 47 -5.75 -4.16 -18.21
CA ALA A 47 -6.70 -4.78 -17.28
C ALA A 47 -8.12 -4.88 -17.85
N GLY A 48 -8.38 -4.43 -19.08
CA GLY A 48 -9.72 -4.40 -19.67
C GLY A 48 -10.66 -3.38 -19.03
N MET A 49 -10.12 -2.38 -18.32
CA MET A 49 -10.87 -1.32 -17.67
C MET A 49 -11.11 -0.14 -18.63
N PRO A 50 -12.26 0.55 -18.52
CA PRO A 50 -12.52 1.77 -19.30
C PRO A 50 -11.44 2.82 -19.06
N GLU A 51 -11.04 3.52 -20.12
CA GLU A 51 -10.10 4.63 -20.02
C GLU A 51 -10.70 5.82 -19.26
N LEU A 52 -9.86 6.47 -18.45
CA LEU A 52 -10.20 7.74 -17.82
C LEU A 52 -10.08 8.87 -18.85
N GLN A 53 -10.93 9.89 -18.71
CA GLN A 53 -10.91 11.08 -19.55
C GLN A 53 -10.13 12.23 -18.90
N SER A 54 -9.93 12.17 -17.60
CA SER A 54 -9.12 13.12 -16.82
C SER A 54 -8.47 12.35 -15.67
N ILE A 55 -7.48 12.98 -15.04
CA ILE A 55 -6.73 12.36 -13.97
C ILE A 55 -6.56 13.30 -12.77
N THR A 56 -6.72 12.78 -11.58
CA THR A 56 -6.42 13.46 -10.32
C THR A 56 -5.32 12.70 -9.56
N ARG A 57 -4.73 13.36 -8.57
CA ARG A 57 -3.74 12.72 -7.68
C ARG A 57 -4.33 11.51 -6.96
N GLU A 58 -5.56 11.63 -6.49
CA GLU A 58 -6.29 10.58 -5.79
C GLU A 58 -6.54 9.38 -6.69
N GLN A 59 -6.88 9.61 -7.96
CA GLN A 59 -7.06 8.54 -8.95
C GLN A 59 -5.75 7.81 -9.23
N ILE A 60 -4.62 8.51 -9.37
CA ILE A 60 -3.30 7.88 -9.54
C ILE A 60 -2.96 7.02 -8.31
N ARG A 61 -3.15 7.55 -7.11
CA ARG A 61 -2.91 6.82 -5.86
C ARG A 61 -3.83 5.61 -5.70
N HIS A 62 -5.08 5.75 -6.13
CA HIS A 62 -6.03 4.65 -6.12
C HIS A 62 -5.64 3.55 -7.11
N GLU A 63 -5.32 3.92 -8.35
CA GLU A 63 -4.87 2.96 -9.37
C GLU A 63 -3.61 2.24 -8.90
N ARG A 64 -2.66 2.94 -8.28
CA ARG A 64 -1.46 2.35 -7.70
C ARG A 64 -1.78 1.37 -6.56
N LYS A 65 -2.73 1.70 -5.70
CA LYS A 65 -3.19 0.81 -4.62
C LYS A 65 -3.75 -0.50 -5.17
N ILE A 66 -4.52 -0.45 -6.25
CA ILE A 66 -5.16 -1.63 -6.85
C ILE A 66 -4.15 -2.42 -7.68
N GLU A 67 -3.40 -1.77 -8.56
CA GLU A 67 -2.47 -2.42 -9.48
C GLU A 67 -1.34 -3.15 -8.74
N LEU A 68 -0.81 -2.55 -7.66
CA LEU A 68 0.30 -3.11 -6.88
C LEU A 68 -0.17 -3.82 -5.59
N ALA A 69 -1.44 -4.24 -5.55
CA ALA A 69 -1.98 -4.98 -4.40
C ALA A 69 -1.16 -6.26 -4.15
N PHE A 70 -0.85 -6.53 -2.88
CA PHE A 70 -0.06 -7.68 -2.42
C PHE A 70 1.43 -7.69 -2.84
N GLU A 71 1.94 -6.61 -3.43
CA GLU A 71 3.35 -6.48 -3.83
C GLU A 71 4.21 -5.72 -2.80
N GLY A 72 3.65 -5.43 -1.61
CA GLY A 72 4.38 -4.78 -0.51
C GLY A 72 4.56 -3.27 -0.64
N ASN A 73 4.04 -2.65 -1.71
CA ASN A 73 4.27 -1.22 -2.00
C ASN A 73 3.43 -0.28 -1.12
N ARG A 74 2.21 -0.65 -0.71
CA ARG A 74 1.25 0.24 -0.05
C ARG A 74 1.79 0.92 1.20
N TYR A 75 2.49 0.18 2.06
CA TYR A 75 3.05 0.72 3.30
C TYR A 75 4.03 1.88 3.04
N TRP A 76 4.89 1.70 2.04
CA TRP A 76 5.87 2.71 1.66
C TRP A 76 5.24 3.91 0.97
N ASP A 77 4.23 3.69 0.13
CA ASP A 77 3.48 4.74 -0.55
C ASP A 77 2.79 5.68 0.43
N VAL A 78 2.02 5.16 1.39
CA VAL A 78 1.32 6.01 2.36
C VAL A 78 2.27 6.77 3.30
N ARG A 79 3.46 6.21 3.55
CA ARG A 79 4.51 6.91 4.31
C ARG A 79 5.10 8.08 3.51
N ARG A 80 5.48 7.86 2.26
CA ARG A 80 6.07 8.92 1.44
C ARG A 80 5.03 10.00 1.07
N TRP A 81 3.76 9.64 0.94
CA TRP A 81 2.67 10.60 0.73
C TRP A 81 2.24 11.33 2.00
N ARG A 82 2.73 10.93 3.15
CA ARG A 82 2.35 11.46 4.47
C ARG A 82 0.86 11.26 4.79
N THR A 83 0.26 10.20 4.28
CA THR A 83 -1.14 9.83 4.55
C THR A 83 -1.28 8.63 5.49
N ALA A 84 -0.16 8.09 5.99
CA ALA A 84 -0.14 6.86 6.77
C ALA A 84 -0.96 6.94 8.07
N ILE A 85 -1.04 8.11 8.70
CA ILE A 85 -1.88 8.31 9.89
C ILE A 85 -3.35 8.02 9.57
N GLN A 86 -3.84 8.50 8.43
CA GLN A 86 -5.23 8.28 8.00
C GLN A 86 -5.44 6.87 7.44
N ASP A 87 -4.48 6.40 6.65
CA ASP A 87 -4.60 5.14 5.90
C ASP A 87 -4.31 3.87 6.74
N LEU A 88 -3.59 3.99 7.88
CA LEU A 88 -3.14 2.85 8.68
C LEU A 88 -3.67 2.86 10.13
N SER A 89 -4.34 3.93 10.58
CA SER A 89 -4.86 4.05 11.93
C SER A 89 -6.36 3.81 11.99
N HIS A 90 -6.80 2.67 11.51
CA HIS A 90 -8.20 2.25 11.58
C HIS A 90 -8.32 0.74 11.73
N ALA A 91 -9.45 0.30 12.25
CA ALA A 91 -9.77 -1.12 12.33
C ALA A 91 -9.84 -1.74 10.93
N TRP A 92 -9.27 -2.92 10.80
CA TRP A 92 -9.33 -3.70 9.56
C TRP A 92 -10.58 -4.55 9.56
N HIS A 93 -11.30 -4.53 8.44
CA HIS A 93 -12.45 -5.37 8.24
C HIS A 93 -12.06 -6.67 7.54
N GLY A 94 -12.73 -7.74 7.91
CA GLY A 94 -12.59 -9.03 7.25
C GLY A 94 -13.89 -9.48 6.61
N MET A 95 -13.83 -10.56 5.89
CA MET A 95 -15.01 -11.20 5.31
C MET A 95 -15.12 -12.62 5.84
N ARG A 96 -16.30 -12.96 6.36
CA ARG A 96 -16.65 -14.32 6.74
C ARG A 96 -17.66 -14.88 5.73
N TYR A 97 -17.30 -15.98 5.11
CA TYR A 97 -18.19 -16.67 4.18
C TYR A 97 -18.96 -17.74 4.94
N LYS A 98 -20.30 -17.66 4.89
CA LYS A 98 -21.21 -18.66 5.46
C LYS A 98 -21.97 -19.35 4.34
N LEU A 99 -21.91 -20.70 4.29
CA LEU A 99 -22.71 -21.49 3.38
C LEU A 99 -24.07 -21.78 4.02
N ASP A 100 -25.14 -21.38 3.36
CA ASP A 100 -26.48 -21.85 3.66
C ASP A 100 -26.73 -23.17 2.93
N TRP A 101 -26.77 -24.24 3.67
CA TRP A 101 -26.95 -25.58 3.13
C TRP A 101 -28.32 -25.80 2.49
N ALA A 102 -29.36 -25.07 2.93
CA ALA A 102 -30.70 -25.22 2.36
C ALA A 102 -30.80 -24.58 0.98
N THR A 103 -30.19 -23.45 0.78
CA THR A 103 -30.23 -22.70 -0.49
C THR A 103 -28.98 -22.91 -1.36
N GLN A 104 -27.93 -23.58 -0.85
CA GLN A 104 -26.62 -23.77 -1.49
C GLN A 104 -25.97 -22.41 -1.92
N LYS A 105 -26.26 -21.33 -1.18
CA LYS A 105 -25.71 -20.00 -1.45
C LYS A 105 -24.75 -19.58 -0.35
N TYR A 106 -23.71 -18.85 -0.76
CA TYR A 106 -22.80 -18.20 0.17
C TYR A 106 -23.31 -16.81 0.52
N TYR A 107 -23.29 -16.49 1.82
CA TYR A 107 -23.48 -15.15 2.34
C TYR A 107 -22.16 -14.60 2.82
N VAL A 108 -21.92 -13.32 2.55
CA VAL A 108 -20.73 -12.61 3.00
C VAL A 108 -21.14 -11.72 4.18
N GLU A 109 -20.50 -11.96 5.30
CA GLU A 109 -20.62 -11.13 6.51
C GLU A 109 -19.34 -10.31 6.66
N ILE A 110 -19.45 -8.99 6.77
CA ILE A 110 -18.33 -8.13 7.11
C ILE A 110 -18.07 -8.26 8.61
N VAL A 111 -16.85 -8.60 8.96
CA VAL A 111 -16.42 -8.70 10.36
C VAL A 111 -15.54 -7.49 10.68
N ASP A 112 -16.01 -6.70 11.63
CA ASP A 112 -15.29 -5.52 12.08
C ASP A 112 -14.10 -5.93 12.96
N ASN A 113 -13.02 -5.15 12.86
CA ASN A 113 -11.82 -5.27 13.69
C ASN A 113 -11.24 -6.70 13.78
N ILE A 114 -10.87 -7.26 12.62
CA ILE A 114 -10.24 -8.59 12.56
C ILE A 114 -8.85 -8.67 13.20
N CYS A 115 -8.21 -7.52 13.43
CA CYS A 115 -6.89 -7.45 14.06
C CYS A 115 -6.94 -7.55 15.60
N GLY A 116 -8.16 -7.53 16.17
CA GLY A 116 -8.33 -7.53 17.62
C GLY A 116 -7.95 -6.20 18.28
N THR A 117 -7.64 -6.25 19.56
CA THR A 117 -7.21 -5.09 20.36
C THR A 117 -5.77 -5.25 20.79
N PRO A 118 -4.94 -4.18 20.80
CA PRO A 118 -5.29 -2.84 20.37
C PRO A 118 -5.47 -2.72 18.84
N GLU A 119 -6.30 -1.75 18.41
CA GLU A 119 -6.41 -1.42 17.00
C GLU A 119 -5.07 -0.94 16.43
N PRO A 120 -4.77 -1.22 15.16
CA PRO A 120 -3.59 -0.67 14.52
C PRO A 120 -3.59 0.85 14.60
N TYR A 121 -2.47 1.44 14.95
CA TYR A 121 -2.32 2.89 14.92
C TYR A 121 -1.00 3.30 14.33
N PHE A 122 -1.00 4.45 13.67
CA PHE A 122 0.18 5.08 13.11
C PHE A 122 0.20 6.54 13.55
N ASN A 123 1.33 7.01 14.10
CA ASN A 123 1.50 8.40 14.51
C ASN A 123 2.74 9.03 13.85
N GLU A 124 2.99 10.32 14.11
CA GLU A 124 4.08 11.07 13.47
C GLU A 124 5.46 10.42 13.65
N MET A 125 5.74 9.84 14.81
CA MET A 125 7.05 9.20 15.04
C MET A 125 7.29 8.00 14.12
N HIS A 126 6.25 7.32 13.64
CA HIS A 126 6.37 6.13 12.81
C HIS A 126 6.77 6.43 11.35
N TYR A 127 6.77 7.70 10.95
CA TYR A 127 7.35 8.07 9.65
C TYR A 127 8.86 7.90 9.60
N TYR A 128 9.52 7.89 10.75
CA TYR A 128 10.96 7.71 10.88
C TYR A 128 11.29 6.51 11.76
N TRP A 129 12.37 5.83 11.43
CA TRP A 129 12.87 4.75 12.28
C TRP A 129 13.73 5.33 13.40
N PRO A 130 13.70 4.73 14.60
CA PRO A 130 14.63 5.13 15.66
C PRO A 130 16.07 4.80 15.24
N ILE A 131 17.00 5.67 15.63
CA ILE A 131 18.41 5.34 15.58
C ILE A 131 18.69 4.35 16.71
N ALA A 132 19.21 3.17 16.37
CA ALA A 132 19.46 2.14 17.36
C ALA A 132 20.40 2.62 18.47
N GLN A 133 20.08 2.30 19.73
CA GLN A 133 20.84 2.72 20.89
C GLN A 133 22.33 2.33 20.82
N SER A 134 22.63 1.17 20.27
CA SER A 134 24.03 0.75 20.06
C SER A 134 24.81 1.69 19.16
N ARG A 135 24.15 2.32 18.17
CA ARG A 135 24.79 3.28 17.28
C ARG A 135 24.98 4.64 17.95
N THR A 136 24.02 5.11 18.72
CA THR A 136 24.15 6.38 19.45
C THR A 136 25.19 6.30 20.57
N GLN A 137 25.36 5.12 21.18
CA GLN A 137 26.44 4.88 22.15
C GLN A 137 27.83 4.90 21.49
N GLN A 138 27.96 4.39 20.28
CA GLN A 138 29.24 4.41 19.54
C GLN A 138 29.55 5.80 18.96
N ASN A 139 28.54 6.54 18.58
CA ASN A 139 28.66 7.88 18.03
C ASN A 139 27.61 8.85 18.62
N PRO A 140 27.95 9.59 19.68
CA PRO A 140 27.04 10.55 20.32
C PRO A 140 26.56 11.67 19.39
N ASN A 141 27.24 11.95 18.27
CA ASN A 141 26.82 12.95 17.30
C ASN A 141 25.54 12.58 16.55
N LEU A 142 25.05 11.32 16.70
CA LEU A 142 23.77 10.87 16.17
C LEU A 142 22.57 11.30 17.04
N LEU A 143 22.82 11.94 18.17
CA LEU A 143 21.78 12.50 19.04
C LEU A 143 21.45 13.95 18.63
N PRO A 144 20.18 14.40 18.83
CA PRO A 144 19.04 13.63 19.33
C PRO A 144 18.54 12.60 18.35
N ASN A 145 17.83 11.57 18.83
CA ASN A 145 17.15 10.59 18.00
C ASN A 145 16.09 11.23 17.09
N ASN A 146 15.55 10.49 16.14
CA ASN A 146 14.46 10.98 15.30
C ASN A 146 13.24 11.41 16.15
N PRO A 147 12.44 12.39 15.66
CA PRO A 147 11.33 12.95 16.43
C PRO A 147 10.39 11.89 16.99
N GLY A 148 10.09 11.98 18.28
CA GLY A 148 9.22 11.04 18.99
C GLY A 148 9.94 9.82 19.58
N TRP A 149 11.18 9.54 19.19
CA TRP A 149 12.00 8.47 19.74
C TRP A 149 12.98 9.01 20.81
N ARG A 150 13.12 8.25 21.90
CA ARG A 150 14.03 8.56 23.01
C ARG A 150 15.30 7.75 22.95
#